data_ab2d6cbdd40302e7a91a3dc3eab59f22
#
_entry.id   ab2d6cbdd40302e7a91a3dc3eab59f22
#
_cell.length_a   1.000
_cell.length_b   1.000
_cell.length_c   1.000
_cell.angle_alpha   90.00
_cell.angle_beta   90.00
_cell.angle_gamma   90.00
#
_symmetry.space_group_name_H-M   'P 1'
#
loop_
_entity.id
_entity.type
_entity.pdbx_description
1 polymer ?
#
loop_
_entity_poly.entity_id
_entity_poly.type
_entity_poly.pdbx_seq_one_letter_code
_entity_poly.pdbx_strand_id
1 'polypeptide(L)'
;MNAVLEGAGADIVFAANRPVERVLAGAVAALLGIPLINGALRVSAGEAEVSRFGGLTQETISFPGGAVVVLEGGAPVEGAEVAPEAGSEEHYGTSVSAVEPAGSGPANLAAARRIVAAGRGFKAEEDLQIARDLAAALGAELACSRPLAEGTAWLSKDRYVGVSGMHVAPDLYLAAGISGQVQHTSGMSDSKVVVAVNSDANAPIFEVADYGIVGDLYDVLPAITAALS
;
A
#
# COMPACT_ATOMS: atom_id res chain seq x y z
N MET A 1 -24.91 12.42 5.54
CA MET A 1 -24.10 12.87 4.39
C MET A 1 -24.70 14.09 3.69
N ASN A 2 -26.01 14.10 3.40
CA ASN A 2 -26.65 15.28 2.77
C ASN A 2 -26.52 16.58 3.57
N ALA A 3 -26.65 16.53 4.91
CA ALA A 3 -26.63 17.74 5.76
C ALA A 3 -25.28 18.46 5.80
N VAL A 4 -24.16 17.75 5.56
CA VAL A 4 -22.81 18.35 5.56
C VAL A 4 -22.49 19.02 4.22
N LEU A 5 -23.20 18.65 3.15
CA LEU A 5 -22.95 19.15 1.80
C LEU A 5 -23.92 20.29 1.41
N GLU A 6 -25.02 20.47 2.14
CA GLU A 6 -25.93 21.59 1.93
C GLU A 6 -25.27 22.91 2.34
N GLY A 7 -24.68 23.61 1.37
CA GLY A 7 -24.02 24.89 1.54
C GLY A 7 -22.50 24.89 1.33
N ALA A 8 -21.87 23.75 1.17
CA ALA A 8 -20.46 23.67 0.80
C ALA A 8 -20.31 23.88 -0.71
N GLY A 9 -20.12 25.11 -1.13
CA GLY A 9 -19.60 25.43 -2.46
C GLY A 9 -18.11 25.07 -2.54
N ALA A 10 -17.76 23.81 -2.23
CA ALA A 10 -16.38 23.36 -2.29
C ALA A 10 -16.05 23.01 -3.73
N ASP A 11 -15.06 23.68 -4.29
CA ASP A 11 -14.57 23.38 -5.63
C ASP A 11 -13.89 21.99 -5.69
N ILE A 12 -13.30 21.54 -4.58
CA ILE A 12 -12.63 20.24 -4.49
C ILE A 12 -12.94 19.57 -3.15
N VAL A 13 -13.36 18.30 -3.21
CA VAL A 13 -13.54 17.42 -2.04
C VAL A 13 -12.43 16.38 -2.03
N PHE A 14 -11.66 16.30 -0.96
CA PHE A 14 -10.60 15.31 -0.80
C PHE A 14 -11.06 14.10 -0.01
N ALA A 15 -10.60 12.92 -0.44
CA ALA A 15 -10.78 11.66 0.28
C ALA A 15 -9.45 10.89 0.29
N ALA A 16 -9.21 10.14 1.36
CA ALA A 16 -8.06 9.24 1.41
C ALA A 16 -8.34 7.95 0.59
N ASN A 17 -7.28 7.33 0.06
CA ASN A 17 -7.42 6.04 -0.64
C ASN A 17 -7.56 4.88 0.34
N ARG A 18 -8.65 4.86 1.08
CA ARG A 18 -9.03 3.77 1.98
C ARG A 18 -10.38 3.19 1.56
N PRO A 19 -10.69 1.93 1.90
CA PRO A 19 -11.92 1.28 1.42
C PRO A 19 -13.20 2.06 1.71
N VAL A 20 -13.36 2.57 2.93
CA VAL A 20 -14.56 3.31 3.34
C VAL A 20 -14.63 4.67 2.64
N GLU A 21 -13.55 5.42 2.66
CA GLU A 21 -13.45 6.75 2.07
C GLU A 21 -13.66 6.74 0.56
N ARG A 22 -13.20 5.69 -0.15
CA ARG A 22 -13.46 5.53 -1.59
C ARG A 22 -14.94 5.35 -1.90
N VAL A 23 -15.66 4.56 -1.08
CA VAL A 23 -17.11 4.39 -1.24
C VAL A 23 -17.84 5.70 -1.00
N LEU A 24 -17.46 6.43 0.07
CA LEU A 24 -18.01 7.74 0.38
C LEU A 24 -17.71 8.75 -0.72
N ALA A 25 -16.47 8.78 -1.23
CA ALA A 25 -16.08 9.67 -2.33
C ALA A 25 -16.94 9.47 -3.57
N GLY A 26 -17.23 8.20 -3.95
CA GLY A 26 -18.14 7.90 -5.06
C GLY A 26 -19.57 8.40 -4.82
N ALA A 27 -20.08 8.21 -3.61
CA ALA A 27 -21.42 8.69 -3.25
C ALA A 27 -21.51 10.23 -3.25
N VAL A 28 -20.47 10.91 -2.74
CA VAL A 28 -20.37 12.39 -2.75
C VAL A 28 -20.31 12.92 -4.18
N ALA A 29 -19.48 12.33 -5.04
CA ALA A 29 -19.37 12.72 -6.44
C ALA A 29 -20.70 12.60 -7.17
N ALA A 30 -21.42 11.49 -6.96
CA ALA A 30 -22.75 11.27 -7.54
C ALA A 30 -23.78 12.27 -7.02
N LEU A 31 -23.76 12.59 -5.73
CA LEU A 31 -24.70 13.56 -5.11
C LEU A 31 -24.47 14.98 -5.60
N LEU A 32 -23.21 15.39 -5.75
CA LEU A 32 -22.84 16.73 -6.22
C LEU A 32 -22.88 16.87 -7.75
N GLY A 33 -22.96 15.75 -8.50
CA GLY A 33 -22.91 15.74 -9.96
C GLY A 33 -21.54 16.20 -10.52
N ILE A 34 -20.45 15.98 -9.78
CA ILE A 34 -19.09 16.35 -10.17
C ILE A 34 -18.22 15.10 -10.41
N PRO A 35 -17.13 15.19 -11.17
CA PRO A 35 -16.29 14.04 -11.46
C PRO A 35 -15.59 13.49 -10.21
N LEU A 36 -15.39 12.16 -10.18
CA LEU A 36 -14.53 11.48 -9.23
C LEU A 36 -13.18 11.19 -9.90
N ILE A 37 -12.11 11.69 -9.31
CA ILE A 37 -10.73 11.44 -9.74
C ILE A 37 -10.07 10.53 -8.69
N ASN A 38 -9.74 9.32 -9.10
CA ASN A 38 -9.13 8.32 -8.24
C ASN A 38 -7.64 8.14 -8.56
N GLY A 39 -6.83 7.95 -7.51
CA GLY A 39 -5.39 7.70 -7.64
C GLY A 39 -4.59 8.98 -7.89
N ALA A 40 -4.98 10.09 -7.30
CA ALA A 40 -4.26 11.35 -7.45
C ALA A 40 -3.01 11.36 -6.57
N LEU A 41 -1.87 11.65 -7.20
CA LEU A 41 -0.58 11.85 -6.54
C LEU A 41 -0.39 13.32 -6.14
N ARG A 42 -0.94 14.22 -6.95
CA ARG A 42 -0.83 15.66 -6.78
C ARG A 42 -2.09 16.35 -7.25
N VAL A 43 -2.49 17.42 -6.57
CA VAL A 43 -3.65 18.23 -6.94
C VAL A 43 -3.26 19.70 -6.91
N SER A 44 -3.63 20.42 -7.94
CA SER A 44 -3.54 21.86 -8.04
C SER A 44 -4.90 22.47 -8.42
N ALA A 45 -4.99 23.79 -8.56
CA ALA A 45 -6.24 24.44 -8.94
C ALA A 45 -6.73 23.98 -10.33
N GLY A 46 -7.76 23.12 -10.33
CA GLY A 46 -8.39 22.62 -11.55
C GLY A 46 -7.69 21.47 -12.27
N GLU A 47 -6.63 20.88 -11.69
CA GLU A 47 -5.88 19.76 -12.28
C GLU A 47 -5.45 18.76 -11.22
N ALA A 48 -5.40 17.49 -11.60
CA ALA A 48 -4.85 16.40 -10.80
C ALA A 48 -3.89 15.54 -11.62
N GLU A 49 -2.71 15.25 -11.07
CA GLU A 49 -1.81 14.22 -11.58
C GLU A 49 -2.20 12.88 -10.99
N VAL A 50 -2.50 11.90 -11.82
CA VAL A 50 -2.94 10.57 -11.41
C VAL A 50 -1.99 9.50 -11.90
N SER A 51 -1.77 8.47 -11.09
CA SER A 51 -1.05 7.26 -11.48
C SER A 51 -2.02 6.26 -12.11
N ARG A 52 -1.60 5.64 -13.23
CA ARG A 52 -2.37 4.62 -13.93
C ARG A 52 -1.54 3.36 -14.15
N PHE A 53 -2.26 2.24 -14.26
CA PHE A 53 -1.66 0.93 -14.58
C PHE A 53 -0.54 0.51 -13.62
N GLY A 54 -0.73 0.75 -12.31
CA GLY A 54 0.27 0.39 -11.30
C GLY A 54 1.55 1.25 -11.34
N GLY A 55 1.43 2.53 -11.72
CA GLY A 55 2.57 3.46 -11.77
C GLY A 55 3.28 3.55 -13.11
N LEU A 56 2.83 2.78 -14.12
CA LEU A 56 3.46 2.74 -15.45
C LEU A 56 3.27 4.05 -16.23
N THR A 57 2.17 4.78 -15.97
CA THR A 57 1.91 6.06 -16.62
C THR A 57 1.43 7.08 -15.60
N GLN A 58 1.72 8.36 -15.87
CA GLN A 58 1.13 9.50 -15.19
C GLN A 58 0.25 10.26 -16.18
N GLU A 59 -0.91 10.68 -15.73
CA GLU A 59 -1.88 11.41 -16.51
C GLU A 59 -2.29 12.68 -15.76
N THR A 60 -2.39 13.82 -16.46
CA THR A 60 -2.96 15.04 -15.91
C THR A 60 -4.40 15.16 -16.33
N ILE A 61 -5.31 15.27 -15.36
CA ILE A 61 -6.75 15.41 -15.55
C ILE A 61 -7.15 16.82 -15.15
N SER A 62 -7.76 17.57 -16.07
CA SER A 62 -8.34 18.89 -15.80
C SER A 62 -9.79 18.78 -15.36
N PHE A 63 -10.19 19.54 -14.34
CA PHE A 63 -11.55 19.60 -13.80
C PHE A 63 -12.00 21.03 -13.47
N PRO A 64 -12.41 21.82 -14.45
CA PRO A 64 -12.68 23.25 -14.27
C PRO A 64 -13.90 23.57 -13.39
N GLY A 65 -14.75 22.60 -13.11
CA GLY A 65 -16.00 22.77 -12.35
C GLY A 65 -16.02 22.10 -10.97
N GLY A 66 -14.86 21.79 -10.41
CA GLY A 66 -14.74 21.03 -9.15
C GLY A 66 -14.68 19.52 -9.35
N ALA A 67 -14.17 18.81 -8.34
CA ALA A 67 -14.06 17.35 -8.36
C ALA A 67 -14.06 16.76 -6.94
N VAL A 68 -14.40 15.49 -6.83
CA VAL A 68 -14.01 14.67 -5.68
C VAL A 68 -12.71 13.94 -6.03
N VAL A 69 -11.67 14.12 -5.22
CA VAL A 69 -10.33 13.59 -5.49
C VAL A 69 -9.93 12.62 -4.39
N VAL A 70 -9.63 11.38 -4.78
CA VAL A 70 -9.06 10.36 -3.90
C VAL A 70 -7.55 10.40 -4.03
N LEU A 71 -6.86 10.76 -2.94
CA LEU A 71 -5.40 10.90 -2.88
C LEU A 71 -4.72 9.57 -2.56
N GLU A 72 -3.65 9.26 -3.31
CA GLU A 72 -2.74 8.15 -3.06
C GLU A 72 -1.68 8.56 -2.02
N GLY A 73 -1.91 8.23 -0.77
CA GLY A 73 -0.96 8.54 0.28
C GLY A 73 -0.80 10.04 0.53
N GLY A 74 0.20 10.40 1.31
CA GLY A 74 0.52 11.80 1.62
C GLY A 74 1.51 11.89 2.77
N ALA A 75 2.25 13.00 2.83
CA ALA A 75 3.03 13.34 4.00
C ALA A 75 2.11 13.69 5.17
N PRO A 76 2.52 13.45 6.43
CA PRO A 76 1.80 13.94 7.59
C PRO A 76 1.61 15.46 7.46
N VAL A 77 0.38 15.92 7.69
CA VAL A 77 0.07 17.36 7.71
C VAL A 77 0.35 17.87 9.12
N GLU A 78 1.24 18.85 9.23
CA GLU A 78 1.43 19.58 10.47
C GLU A 78 0.33 20.64 10.59
N GLY A 79 -0.47 20.54 11.65
CA GLY A 79 -1.57 21.48 11.91
C GLY A 79 -2.43 21.05 13.09
N ALA A 80 -3.30 21.93 13.54
CA ALA A 80 -4.27 21.59 14.57
C ALA A 80 -5.29 20.58 13.99
N GLU A 81 -5.60 19.55 14.76
CA GLU A 81 -6.66 18.61 14.41
C GLU A 81 -8.00 19.35 14.37
N VAL A 82 -8.67 19.32 13.23
CA VAL A 82 -10.00 19.89 13.08
C VAL A 82 -11.01 18.85 13.52
N ALA A 83 -11.81 19.18 14.53
CA ALA A 83 -12.87 18.28 14.98
C ALA A 83 -13.87 18.05 13.84
N PRO A 84 -14.27 16.81 13.57
CA PRO A 84 -15.28 16.53 12.55
C PRO A 84 -16.61 17.17 12.94
N GLU A 85 -17.28 17.80 11.99
CA GLU A 85 -18.66 18.24 12.19
C GLU A 85 -19.57 17.01 12.28
N ALA A 86 -20.43 16.98 13.31
CA ALA A 86 -21.41 15.92 13.47
C ALA A 86 -22.49 16.05 12.38
N GLY A 87 -22.56 15.05 11.51
CA GLY A 87 -23.67 14.92 10.56
C GLY A 87 -24.95 14.45 11.26
N SER A 88 -26.08 14.44 10.51
CA SER A 88 -27.33 13.83 10.99
C SER A 88 -27.14 12.32 11.15
N GLU A 89 -27.57 11.77 12.28
CA GLU A 89 -27.61 10.31 12.50
C GLU A 89 -28.77 9.71 11.70
N GLU A 90 -28.54 9.40 10.43
CA GLU A 90 -29.45 8.54 9.68
C GLU A 90 -29.04 7.07 9.85
N HIS A 91 -29.93 6.27 10.40
CA HIS A 91 -29.72 4.83 10.55
C HIS A 91 -30.04 4.10 9.26
N TYR A 92 -29.04 3.56 8.59
CA TYR A 92 -29.20 2.81 7.34
C TYR A 92 -29.58 1.33 7.52
N GLY A 93 -30.11 0.93 8.68
CA GLY A 93 -30.50 -0.48 8.94
C GLY A 93 -29.31 -1.46 9.00
N THR A 94 -28.08 -0.96 8.94
CA THR A 94 -26.85 -1.73 9.12
C THR A 94 -26.14 -1.27 10.38
N SER A 95 -25.62 -2.22 11.16
CA SER A 95 -24.85 -1.92 12.37
C SER A 95 -23.54 -2.71 12.36
N VAL A 96 -22.50 -2.14 12.97
CA VAL A 96 -21.26 -2.86 13.24
C VAL A 96 -21.55 -3.83 14.40
N SER A 97 -21.57 -5.14 14.11
CA SER A 97 -21.86 -6.18 15.12
C SER A 97 -20.65 -6.48 16.01
N ALA A 98 -19.45 -6.37 15.47
CA ALA A 98 -18.20 -6.56 16.19
C ALA A 98 -17.05 -5.81 15.51
N VAL A 99 -16.10 -5.33 16.28
CA VAL A 99 -14.80 -4.89 15.82
C VAL A 99 -13.77 -5.84 16.41
N GLU A 100 -13.20 -6.68 15.58
CA GLU A 100 -12.10 -7.54 16.00
C GLU A 100 -10.80 -6.72 15.97
N PRO A 101 -10.06 -6.66 17.10
CA PRO A 101 -8.75 -6.03 17.08
C PRO A 101 -7.85 -6.77 16.08
N ALA A 102 -7.13 -6.05 15.26
CA ALA A 102 -6.09 -6.64 14.42
C ALA A 102 -5.15 -7.46 15.34
N GLY A 103 -4.91 -8.73 14.97
CA GLY A 103 -4.04 -9.62 15.75
C GLY A 103 -2.69 -8.96 16.03
N SER A 104 -2.03 -9.40 17.10
CA SER A 104 -0.76 -8.93 17.68
C SER A 104 -0.02 -7.85 16.89
N GLY A 105 -0.36 -6.59 17.15
CA GLY A 105 0.25 -5.37 16.61
C GLY A 105 0.24 -5.27 15.08
N PRO A 106 -0.45 -4.29 14.49
CA PRO A 106 -0.39 -4.12 13.05
C PRO A 106 1.07 -3.94 12.63
N ALA A 107 1.51 -4.69 11.62
CA ALA A 107 2.79 -4.42 10.99
C ALA A 107 2.75 -2.97 10.48
N ASN A 108 3.60 -2.11 10.99
CA ASN A 108 3.61 -0.72 10.55
C ASN A 108 4.43 -0.59 9.25
N LEU A 109 4.02 -1.33 8.22
CA LEU A 109 4.71 -1.34 6.93
C LEU A 109 4.73 0.04 6.28
N ALA A 110 3.69 0.84 6.49
CA ALA A 110 3.60 2.18 5.89
C ALA A 110 4.68 3.13 6.42
N ALA A 111 5.14 2.95 7.67
CA ALA A 111 6.20 3.75 8.27
C ALA A 111 7.55 3.01 8.31
N ALA A 112 7.63 1.78 7.79
CA ALA A 112 8.85 0.99 7.83
C ALA A 112 9.92 1.58 6.91
N ARG A 113 11.09 1.85 7.46
CA ARG A 113 12.24 2.31 6.67
C ARG A 113 12.92 1.18 5.90
N ARG A 114 12.80 -0.06 6.37
CA ARG A 114 13.34 -1.25 5.72
C ARG A 114 12.32 -2.36 5.78
N ILE A 115 12.20 -3.10 4.69
CA ILE A 115 11.26 -4.22 4.55
C ILE A 115 11.99 -5.42 3.98
N VAL A 116 11.78 -6.58 4.60
CA VAL A 116 12.11 -7.89 4.03
C VAL A 116 10.79 -8.55 3.64
N ALA A 117 10.58 -8.81 2.36
CA ALA A 117 9.33 -9.37 1.84
C ALA A 117 9.55 -10.81 1.38
N ALA A 118 8.76 -11.73 1.94
CA ALA A 118 8.78 -13.15 1.59
C ALA A 118 7.75 -13.47 0.49
N GLY A 119 8.17 -14.31 -0.45
CA GLY A 119 7.33 -14.81 -1.54
C GLY A 119 7.16 -16.33 -1.54
N ARG A 120 6.52 -16.87 -2.61
CA ARG A 120 6.31 -18.32 -2.80
C ARG A 120 7.60 -19.15 -2.98
N GLY A 121 8.76 -18.52 -3.02
CA GLY A 121 10.03 -19.24 -2.98
C GLY A 121 10.28 -19.99 -1.67
N PHE A 122 9.63 -19.57 -0.58
CA PHE A 122 9.61 -20.32 0.68
C PHE A 122 8.71 -21.56 0.55
N LYS A 123 9.19 -22.72 1.02
CA LYS A 123 8.54 -24.01 0.84
C LYS A 123 7.61 -24.38 1.99
N ALA A 124 7.88 -23.85 3.20
CA ALA A 124 7.10 -24.11 4.40
C ALA A 124 7.01 -22.85 5.27
N GLU A 125 6.00 -22.80 6.17
CA GLU A 125 5.80 -21.66 7.07
C GLU A 125 6.97 -21.47 8.05
N GLU A 126 7.50 -22.58 8.55
CA GLU A 126 8.67 -22.61 9.44
C GLU A 126 9.92 -21.98 8.80
N ASP A 127 10.06 -22.06 7.49
CA ASP A 127 11.18 -21.49 6.75
C ASP A 127 11.17 -19.95 6.78
N LEU A 128 10.03 -19.34 7.05
CA LEU A 128 9.93 -17.87 7.24
C LEU A 128 10.80 -17.36 8.40
N GLN A 129 11.29 -18.25 9.26
CA GLN A 129 12.25 -17.88 10.29
C GLN A 129 13.52 -17.27 9.70
N ILE A 130 13.99 -17.78 8.55
CA ILE A 130 15.15 -17.24 7.81
C ILE A 130 14.91 -15.77 7.41
N ALA A 131 13.70 -15.46 6.96
CA ALA A 131 13.34 -14.07 6.63
C ALA A 131 13.18 -13.19 7.87
N ARG A 132 12.67 -13.74 8.99
CA ARG A 132 12.58 -13.03 10.28
C ARG A 132 13.95 -12.68 10.83
N ASP A 133 14.90 -13.60 10.76
CA ASP A 133 16.26 -13.42 11.24
C ASP A 133 16.98 -12.31 10.45
N LEU A 134 16.81 -12.32 9.12
CA LEU A 134 17.32 -11.27 8.26
C LEU A 134 16.65 -9.92 8.56
N ALA A 135 15.32 -9.91 8.73
CA ALA A 135 14.59 -8.70 9.08
C ALA A 135 15.07 -8.12 10.41
N ALA A 136 15.30 -8.97 11.42
CA ALA A 136 15.84 -8.56 12.71
C ALA A 136 17.25 -7.96 12.58
N ALA A 137 18.13 -8.61 11.80
CA ALA A 137 19.51 -8.12 11.56
C ALA A 137 19.53 -6.76 10.85
N LEU A 138 18.56 -6.51 9.96
CA LEU A 138 18.42 -5.25 9.23
C LEU A 138 17.64 -4.18 10.00
N GLY A 139 17.00 -4.51 11.11
CA GLY A 139 16.00 -3.64 11.76
C GLY A 139 14.85 -3.33 10.81
N ALA A 140 14.38 -4.34 10.08
CA ALA A 140 13.36 -4.26 9.05
C ALA A 140 12.04 -4.88 9.53
N GLU A 141 10.93 -4.45 8.92
CA GLU A 141 9.64 -5.14 9.04
C GLU A 141 9.57 -6.31 8.07
N LEU A 142 8.89 -7.40 8.50
CA LEU A 142 8.60 -8.52 7.62
C LEU A 142 7.30 -8.28 6.87
N ALA A 143 7.35 -8.36 5.54
CA ALA A 143 6.21 -8.30 4.64
C ALA A 143 6.10 -9.58 3.81
N CYS A 144 5.06 -9.68 2.98
CA CYS A 144 4.88 -10.80 2.09
C CYS A 144 4.19 -10.44 0.77
N SER A 145 4.29 -11.35 -0.18
CA SER A 145 3.45 -11.35 -1.37
C SER A 145 2.08 -11.99 -1.08
N ARG A 146 1.08 -11.66 -1.89
CA ARG A 146 -0.31 -12.11 -1.75
C ARG A 146 -0.50 -13.60 -1.45
N PRO A 147 0.21 -14.54 -2.11
CA PRO A 147 0.04 -15.96 -1.85
C PRO A 147 0.31 -16.41 -0.41
N LEU A 148 1.20 -15.71 0.32
CA LEU A 148 1.52 -16.05 1.70
C LEU A 148 0.49 -15.49 2.70
N ALA A 149 -0.25 -14.46 2.32
CA ALA A 149 -1.30 -13.87 3.15
C ALA A 149 -2.69 -14.45 2.86
N GLU A 150 -3.04 -14.65 1.59
CA GLU A 150 -4.39 -15.08 1.18
C GLU A 150 -4.44 -16.53 0.68
N GLY A 151 -3.30 -17.12 0.24
CA GLY A 151 -3.23 -18.50 -0.20
C GLY A 151 -2.99 -19.48 0.93
N THR A 152 -1.81 -19.37 1.55
CA THR A 152 -1.40 -20.27 2.65
C THR A 152 -1.75 -19.72 4.04
N ALA A 153 -2.01 -18.43 4.16
CA ALA A 153 -2.25 -17.71 5.42
C ALA A 153 -1.10 -17.81 6.44
N TRP A 154 0.15 -17.96 5.96
CA TRP A 154 1.36 -17.98 6.80
C TRP A 154 1.68 -16.63 7.45
N LEU A 155 1.23 -15.54 6.81
CA LEU A 155 1.35 -14.19 7.33
C LEU A 155 -0.01 -13.49 7.25
N SER A 156 -0.24 -12.55 8.16
CA SER A 156 -1.48 -11.78 8.21
C SER A 156 -1.62 -10.82 7.00
N LYS A 157 -2.86 -10.46 6.66
CA LYS A 157 -3.16 -9.62 5.48
C LYS A 157 -2.57 -8.22 5.56
N ASP A 158 -2.34 -7.70 6.75
CA ASP A 158 -1.68 -6.40 7.00
C ASP A 158 -0.18 -6.40 6.63
N ARG A 159 0.40 -7.59 6.35
CA ARG A 159 1.77 -7.76 5.86
C ARG A 159 1.87 -7.94 4.36
N TYR A 160 0.75 -8.02 3.67
CA TYR A 160 0.72 -8.19 2.22
C TYR A 160 0.99 -6.87 1.48
N VAL A 161 2.00 -6.85 0.59
CA VAL A 161 2.35 -5.74 -0.29
C VAL A 161 1.87 -6.00 -1.71
N GLY A 162 1.20 -5.02 -2.30
CA GLY A 162 0.69 -5.11 -3.68
C GLY A 162 -0.53 -4.22 -3.93
N VAL A 163 -1.07 -4.27 -5.15
CA VAL A 163 -2.21 -3.44 -5.62
C VAL A 163 -3.42 -3.46 -4.68
N SER A 164 -3.75 -4.63 -4.12
CA SER A 164 -4.89 -4.79 -3.19
C SER A 164 -4.44 -4.96 -1.73
N GLY A 165 -3.14 -4.79 -1.46
CA GLY A 165 -2.53 -4.83 -0.14
C GLY A 165 -1.99 -3.48 0.29
N MET A 166 -0.88 -3.51 1.03
CA MET A 166 -0.19 -2.31 1.46
C MET A 166 0.65 -1.71 0.32
N HIS A 167 0.64 -0.39 0.22
CA HIS A 167 1.60 0.38 -0.55
C HIS A 167 2.67 0.92 0.39
N VAL A 168 3.92 0.69 0.04
CA VAL A 168 5.07 1.00 0.89
C VAL A 168 6.16 1.76 0.12
N ALA A 169 6.88 2.62 0.83
CA ALA A 169 7.96 3.44 0.27
C ALA A 169 9.20 3.43 1.20
N PRO A 170 9.77 2.25 1.50
CA PRO A 170 10.92 2.14 2.40
C PRO A 170 12.21 2.66 1.75
N ASP A 171 13.21 2.93 2.59
CA ASP A 171 14.58 3.18 2.11
C ASP A 171 15.20 1.90 1.48
N LEU A 172 14.81 0.72 1.97
CA LEU A 172 15.26 -0.59 1.48
C LEU A 172 14.09 -1.58 1.42
N TYR A 173 13.88 -2.18 0.26
CA TYR A 173 12.96 -3.29 0.05
C TYR A 173 13.72 -4.52 -0.43
N LEU A 174 13.79 -5.59 0.38
CA LEU A 174 14.42 -6.85 0.00
C LEU A 174 13.33 -7.88 -0.34
N ALA A 175 13.24 -8.25 -1.60
CA ALA A 175 12.29 -9.24 -2.12
C ALA A 175 12.93 -10.63 -2.19
N ALA A 176 12.49 -11.56 -1.35
CA ALA A 176 13.01 -12.92 -1.28
C ALA A 176 12.01 -13.95 -1.82
N GLY A 177 12.36 -14.61 -2.91
CA GLY A 177 11.50 -15.64 -3.54
C GLY A 177 10.19 -15.09 -4.10
N ILE A 178 10.19 -13.82 -4.52
CA ILE A 178 9.06 -13.13 -5.15
C ILE A 178 9.30 -13.09 -6.66
N SER A 179 8.26 -13.41 -7.45
CA SER A 179 8.36 -13.42 -8.91
C SER A 179 8.41 -12.03 -9.55
N GLY A 180 7.83 -11.01 -8.89
CA GLY A 180 7.81 -9.66 -9.43
C GLY A 180 6.67 -9.35 -10.40
N GLN A 181 5.52 -10.01 -10.23
CA GLN A 181 4.33 -9.64 -10.99
C GLN A 181 3.92 -8.19 -10.68
N VAL A 182 3.36 -7.50 -11.67
CA VAL A 182 2.91 -6.09 -11.56
C VAL A 182 2.03 -5.85 -10.34
N GLN A 183 1.18 -6.82 -9.98
CA GLN A 183 0.31 -6.71 -8.80
C GLN A 183 1.07 -6.62 -7.48
N HIS A 184 2.30 -7.12 -7.43
CA HIS A 184 3.18 -6.97 -6.26
C HIS A 184 4.05 -5.72 -6.37
N THR A 185 4.71 -5.54 -7.51
CA THR A 185 5.70 -4.47 -7.70
C THR A 185 5.09 -3.08 -7.61
N SER A 186 3.83 -2.89 -8.03
CA SER A 186 3.13 -1.61 -7.85
C SER A 186 2.92 -1.21 -6.38
N GLY A 187 2.92 -2.16 -5.45
CA GLY A 187 2.83 -1.84 -4.02
C GLY A 187 4.15 -1.44 -3.38
N MET A 188 5.29 -1.61 -4.09
CA MET A 188 6.63 -1.31 -3.58
C MET A 188 7.46 -0.40 -4.53
N SER A 189 6.84 0.10 -5.59
CA SER A 189 7.52 0.92 -6.63
C SER A 189 8.17 2.19 -6.10
N ASP A 190 7.70 2.73 -4.98
CA ASP A 190 8.23 3.94 -4.37
C ASP A 190 9.40 3.66 -3.39
N SER A 191 9.89 2.41 -3.34
CA SER A 191 11.07 2.03 -2.55
C SER A 191 12.32 2.71 -3.12
N LYS A 192 13.21 3.23 -2.25
CA LYS A 192 14.43 3.91 -2.72
C LYS A 192 15.48 2.94 -3.26
N VAL A 193 15.60 1.78 -2.63
CA VAL A 193 16.51 0.70 -3.06
C VAL A 193 15.76 -0.61 -2.99
N VAL A 194 15.79 -1.35 -4.09
CA VAL A 194 15.19 -2.68 -4.21
C VAL A 194 16.29 -3.73 -4.40
N VAL A 195 16.30 -4.71 -3.51
CA VAL A 195 17.17 -5.89 -3.61
C VAL A 195 16.30 -7.11 -3.88
N ALA A 196 16.62 -7.90 -4.89
CA ALA A 196 15.89 -9.13 -5.22
C ALA A 196 16.75 -10.37 -5.07
N VAL A 197 16.19 -11.40 -4.44
CA VAL A 197 16.78 -12.75 -4.36
C VAL A 197 15.78 -13.74 -4.97
N ASN A 198 16.18 -14.38 -6.06
CA ASN A 198 15.36 -15.39 -6.73
C ASN A 198 16.25 -16.43 -7.41
N SER A 199 15.80 -17.69 -7.40
CA SER A 199 16.51 -18.77 -8.10
C SER A 199 16.30 -18.76 -9.63
N ASP A 200 15.23 -18.13 -10.11
CA ASP A 200 14.96 -17.93 -11.54
C ASP A 200 15.57 -16.61 -12.02
N ALA A 201 16.63 -16.70 -12.82
CA ALA A 201 17.30 -15.55 -13.39
C ALA A 201 16.41 -14.68 -14.31
N ASN A 202 15.29 -15.23 -14.80
CA ASN A 202 14.32 -14.54 -15.65
C ASN A 202 13.13 -13.99 -14.86
N ALA A 203 13.15 -14.06 -13.52
CA ALA A 203 12.05 -13.55 -12.71
C ALA A 203 11.88 -12.04 -12.93
N PRO A 204 10.65 -11.54 -13.24
CA PRO A 204 10.40 -10.12 -13.52
C PRO A 204 10.80 -9.18 -12.38
N ILE A 205 10.98 -9.70 -11.16
CA ILE A 205 11.45 -8.87 -10.03
C ILE A 205 12.80 -8.22 -10.31
N PHE A 206 13.65 -8.85 -11.11
CA PHE A 206 14.96 -8.31 -11.47
C PHE A 206 14.90 -7.08 -12.40
N GLU A 207 13.77 -6.90 -13.11
CA GLU A 207 13.57 -5.71 -13.96
C GLU A 207 13.37 -4.43 -13.14
N VAL A 208 12.92 -4.56 -11.89
CA VAL A 208 12.65 -3.44 -10.98
C VAL A 208 13.64 -3.36 -9.82
N ALA A 209 14.58 -4.30 -9.74
CA ALA A 209 15.57 -4.35 -8.67
C ALA A 209 16.83 -3.54 -9.03
N ASP A 210 17.33 -2.75 -8.07
CA ASP A 210 18.64 -2.09 -8.18
C ASP A 210 19.78 -3.11 -8.03
N TYR A 211 19.56 -4.17 -7.22
CA TYR A 211 20.50 -5.26 -6.99
C TYR A 211 19.78 -6.59 -7.04
N GLY A 212 20.28 -7.49 -7.87
CA GLY A 212 19.74 -8.84 -8.04
C GLY A 212 20.74 -9.91 -7.64
N ILE A 213 20.29 -10.90 -6.87
CA ILE A 213 21.07 -12.10 -6.54
C ILE A 213 20.30 -13.31 -7.09
N VAL A 214 20.87 -13.95 -8.10
CA VAL A 214 20.33 -15.21 -8.64
C VAL A 214 20.88 -16.36 -7.79
N GLY A 215 20.03 -16.96 -6.96
CA GLY A 215 20.44 -18.04 -6.05
C GLY A 215 19.29 -18.59 -5.22
N ASP A 216 19.57 -19.68 -4.49
CA ASP A 216 18.61 -20.22 -3.54
C ASP A 216 18.52 -19.28 -2.32
N LEU A 217 17.31 -18.88 -1.98
CA LEU A 217 17.07 -18.02 -0.82
C LEU A 217 17.51 -18.67 0.50
N TYR A 218 17.50 -20.00 0.57
CA TYR A 218 17.95 -20.78 1.74
C TYR A 218 19.46 -20.69 1.99
N ASP A 219 20.23 -20.39 0.96
CA ASP A 219 21.67 -20.14 1.06
C ASP A 219 21.96 -18.65 1.19
N VAL A 220 21.29 -17.83 0.38
CA VAL A 220 21.58 -16.39 0.24
C VAL A 220 21.17 -15.59 1.49
N LEU A 221 19.95 -15.81 2.03
CA LEU A 221 19.47 -15.01 3.16
C LEU A 221 20.29 -15.26 4.43
N PRO A 222 20.63 -16.52 4.81
CA PRO A 222 21.51 -16.74 5.95
C PRO A 222 22.91 -16.14 5.76
N ALA A 223 23.47 -16.19 4.54
CA ALA A 223 24.76 -15.56 4.24
C ALA A 223 24.73 -14.04 4.40
N ILE A 224 23.67 -13.38 3.95
CA ILE A 224 23.46 -11.94 4.18
C ILE A 224 23.34 -11.66 5.69
N THR A 225 22.54 -12.42 6.40
CA THR A 225 22.36 -12.26 7.85
C THR A 225 23.69 -12.39 8.61
N ALA A 226 24.49 -13.38 8.25
CA ALA A 226 25.82 -13.58 8.85
C ALA A 226 26.79 -12.44 8.54
N ALA A 227 26.69 -11.82 7.36
CA ALA A 227 27.54 -10.70 6.97
C ALA A 227 27.15 -9.38 7.66
N LEU A 228 25.95 -9.30 8.25
CA LEU A 228 25.45 -8.13 8.98
C LEU A 228 25.72 -8.21 10.50
N SER A 229 26.10 -9.40 10.99
CA SER A 229 26.40 -9.67 12.39
C SER A 229 27.88 -9.38 12.70
#